data_f93f846e5e5b80b42fca190a8dc65515
#
_entry.id   f93f846e5e5b80b42fca190a8dc65515
#
_cell.length_a   1.000
_cell.length_b   1.000
_cell.length_c   1.000
_cell.angle_alpha   90.00
_cell.angle_beta   90.00
_cell.angle_gamma   90.00
#
_symmetry.space_group_name_H-M   'P 1'
#
loop_
_entity.id
_entity.type
_entity.pdbx_description
1 polymer ?
#
loop_
_entity_poly.entity_id
_entity_poly.type
_entity_poly.pdbx_seq_one_letter_code
_entity_poly.pdbx_strand_id
1 'polypeptide(L)'
;NGLMSRPYDADRMKDINESPVFKNYKYNLINSTNTDNDVKNVQGMLTELGYKAGKADNVSGPGTKRALRKFQAINGLTINGKLDDETMAKLKSSDVPMAFPDPPKKDARVTVLLDTDLEIFNTEVGKIESSDTYTYYKFDTPDGKYKKGDLMYGGAGGSYFGRYQMGTAALQDSGYNTARPHYNMPKAQKDAFIKDPDLQDAEFKKYTKKNHIHLTKNSQAYRDMTKEEKLGILGYAHNQGATAAEEYLVTGVSGSDAFGTKGTKYTDALRVAFAEQVRTQSKAQ
;
A
#
# COMPACT_ATOMS: atom_id res chain seq x y z
N ASN A 1 12.45 16.33 5.45
CA ASN A 1 12.89 17.12 4.33
C ASN A 1 14.00 16.41 3.58
N GLY A 2 13.73 15.46 2.76
CA GLY A 2 14.71 14.74 1.96
C GLY A 2 14.01 13.65 1.17
N LEU A 3 13.27 14.06 0.15
CA LEU A 3 13.08 13.21 -1.01
C LEU A 3 14.49 13.01 -1.57
N MET A 4 15.11 11.85 -1.30
CA MET A 4 16.39 11.51 -1.88
C MET A 4 16.19 11.47 -3.39
N SER A 5 16.70 12.50 -4.08
CA SER A 5 16.86 12.47 -5.53
C SER A 5 17.80 11.31 -5.84
N ARG A 6 17.29 10.24 -6.42
CA ARG A 6 18.14 9.19 -6.96
C ARG A 6 18.83 9.66 -8.22
N PRO A 7 20.03 9.14 -8.48
CA PRO A 7 20.69 9.43 -9.74
C PRO A 7 19.76 9.06 -10.89
N TYR A 8 19.57 10.00 -11.76
CA TYR A 8 18.88 9.89 -13.04
C TYR A 8 19.56 8.79 -13.85
N ASP A 9 18.80 7.74 -14.21
CA ASP A 9 19.28 6.71 -15.12
C ASP A 9 19.15 7.23 -16.56
N ALA A 10 20.21 7.88 -17.03
CA ALA A 10 20.25 8.53 -18.32
C ALA A 10 20.09 7.55 -19.48
N ASP A 11 20.63 6.33 -19.35
CA ASP A 11 20.59 5.34 -20.42
C ASP A 11 19.16 4.81 -20.57
N ARG A 12 18.49 4.49 -19.48
CA ARG A 12 17.09 4.04 -19.50
C ARG A 12 16.14 5.14 -19.97
N MET A 13 16.40 6.40 -19.60
CA MET A 13 15.62 7.53 -20.13
C MET A 13 15.81 7.74 -21.62
N LYS A 14 17.02 7.52 -22.11
CA LYS A 14 17.30 7.55 -23.55
C LYS A 14 16.48 6.49 -24.28
N ASP A 15 16.51 5.25 -23.79
CA ASP A 15 15.75 4.13 -24.41
C ASP A 15 14.25 4.40 -24.44
N ILE A 16 13.69 4.95 -23.35
CA ILE A 16 12.27 5.30 -23.30
C ILE A 16 11.95 6.47 -24.22
N ASN A 17 12.73 7.53 -24.20
CA ASN A 17 12.52 8.68 -25.08
C ASN A 17 12.65 8.29 -26.56
N GLU A 18 13.41 7.27 -26.89
CA GLU A 18 13.55 6.73 -28.23
C GLU A 18 12.48 5.69 -28.59
N SER A 19 11.77 5.15 -27.60
CA SER A 19 10.69 4.20 -27.82
C SER A 19 9.61 4.76 -28.73
N PRO A 20 9.24 4.05 -29.81
CA PRO A 20 8.17 4.48 -30.73
C PRO A 20 6.83 4.66 -30.02
N VAL A 21 6.56 3.84 -28.98
CA VAL A 21 5.31 3.86 -28.21
C VAL A 21 5.25 5.15 -27.37
N PHE A 22 6.33 5.47 -26.66
CA PHE A 22 6.40 6.69 -25.86
C PHE A 22 6.32 7.94 -26.73
N LYS A 23 7.09 7.97 -27.82
CA LYS A 23 7.04 9.08 -28.79
C LYS A 23 5.64 9.31 -29.33
N ASN A 24 4.91 8.24 -29.63
CA ASN A 24 3.54 8.33 -30.13
C ASN A 24 2.59 8.92 -29.07
N TYR A 25 2.63 8.45 -27.83
CA TYR A 25 1.81 9.02 -26.77
C TYR A 25 2.14 10.50 -26.52
N LYS A 26 3.44 10.83 -26.47
CA LYS A 26 3.89 12.20 -26.26
C LYS A 26 3.49 13.11 -27.41
N TYR A 27 3.67 12.67 -28.64
CA TYR A 27 3.24 13.40 -29.84
C TYR A 27 1.74 13.68 -29.82
N ASN A 28 0.93 12.66 -29.53
CA ASN A 28 -0.51 12.79 -29.44
C ASN A 28 -0.92 13.75 -28.31
N LEU A 29 -0.28 13.70 -27.16
CA LEU A 29 -0.56 14.60 -26.04
C LEU A 29 -0.19 16.06 -26.39
N ILE A 30 0.95 16.29 -27.04
CA ILE A 30 1.39 17.63 -27.44
C ILE A 30 0.46 18.25 -28.48
N ASN A 31 -0.04 17.44 -29.42
CA ASN A 31 -0.86 17.89 -30.53
C ASN A 31 -2.38 17.73 -30.27
N SER A 32 -2.78 17.25 -29.09
CA SER A 32 -4.19 17.10 -28.75
C SER A 32 -4.81 18.47 -28.50
N THR A 33 -5.92 18.72 -29.19
CA THR A 33 -6.82 19.85 -28.92
C THR A 33 -8.05 19.40 -28.15
N ASN A 34 -8.15 18.08 -27.84
CA ASN A 34 -9.30 17.47 -27.21
C ASN A 34 -8.88 16.80 -25.88
N THR A 35 -9.36 17.35 -24.78
CA THR A 35 -9.11 16.85 -23.40
C THR A 35 -9.59 15.40 -23.19
N ASP A 36 -10.54 14.90 -23.98
CA ASP A 36 -11.08 13.55 -23.84
C ASP A 36 -10.06 12.45 -24.18
N ASN A 37 -9.11 12.74 -25.07
CA ASN A 37 -8.04 11.79 -25.42
C ASN A 37 -6.78 11.98 -24.55
N ASP A 38 -6.68 13.05 -23.79
CA ASP A 38 -5.49 13.35 -22.99
C ASP A 38 -5.29 12.32 -21.89
N VAL A 39 -6.35 11.86 -21.24
CA VAL A 39 -6.27 10.85 -20.19
C VAL A 39 -5.65 9.55 -20.72
N LYS A 40 -6.04 9.08 -21.89
CA LYS A 40 -5.48 7.88 -22.53
C LYS A 40 -4.00 8.05 -22.85
N ASN A 41 -3.62 9.18 -23.41
CA ASN A 41 -2.23 9.46 -23.75
C ASN A 41 -1.37 9.59 -22.49
N VAL A 42 -1.88 10.25 -21.46
CA VAL A 42 -1.22 10.37 -20.16
C VAL A 42 -1.06 9.02 -19.47
N GLN A 43 -2.09 8.15 -19.49
CA GLN A 43 -1.99 6.78 -18.96
C GLN A 43 -0.88 6.00 -19.66
N GLY A 44 -0.80 6.10 -21.01
CA GLY A 44 0.24 5.47 -21.78
C GLY A 44 1.64 5.99 -21.41
N MET A 45 1.83 7.31 -21.41
CA MET A 45 3.10 7.93 -21.00
C MET A 45 3.53 7.53 -19.60
N LEU A 46 2.62 7.65 -18.62
CA LEU A 46 2.90 7.28 -17.24
C LEU A 46 3.29 5.81 -17.11
N THR A 47 2.68 4.91 -17.89
CA THR A 47 3.00 3.48 -17.90
C THR A 47 4.40 3.23 -18.47
N GLU A 48 4.75 3.84 -19.59
CA GLU A 48 6.10 3.76 -20.20
C GLU A 48 7.17 4.32 -19.26
N LEU A 49 6.85 5.41 -18.57
CA LEU A 49 7.72 6.02 -17.54
C LEU A 49 7.79 5.20 -16.22
N GLY A 50 7.07 4.08 -16.11
CA GLY A 50 7.11 3.19 -14.96
C GLY A 50 6.16 3.53 -13.81
N TYR A 51 5.25 4.51 -13.99
CA TYR A 51 4.31 4.93 -12.93
C TYR A 51 3.10 4.00 -12.72
N LYS A 52 2.98 2.92 -13.49
CA LYS A 52 1.92 1.90 -13.34
C LYS A 52 0.49 2.49 -13.36
N ALA A 53 0.21 3.32 -14.37
CA ALA A 53 -1.10 3.98 -14.51
C ALA A 53 -2.26 3.01 -14.86
N GLY A 54 -1.95 1.75 -15.14
CA GLY A 54 -2.89 0.76 -15.60
C GLY A 54 -3.07 0.79 -17.13
N LYS A 55 -4.21 0.31 -17.59
CA LYS A 55 -4.53 0.26 -19.01
C LYS A 55 -4.86 1.67 -19.53
N ALA A 56 -4.41 1.98 -20.75
CA ALA A 56 -4.72 3.25 -21.41
C ALA A 56 -6.14 3.20 -22.03
N ASP A 57 -7.15 3.30 -21.17
CA ASP A 57 -8.57 3.16 -21.48
C ASP A 57 -9.37 4.46 -21.48
N ASN A 58 -8.70 5.58 -21.27
CA ASN A 58 -9.28 6.92 -21.14
C ASN A 58 -10.13 7.14 -19.87
N VAL A 59 -10.04 6.24 -18.88
CA VAL A 59 -10.78 6.35 -17.62
C VAL A 59 -9.85 6.77 -16.49
N SER A 60 -10.07 7.94 -15.90
CA SER A 60 -9.28 8.40 -14.74
C SER A 60 -9.69 7.65 -13.46
N GLY A 61 -9.39 6.35 -13.42
CA GLY A 61 -9.64 5.46 -12.30
C GLY A 61 -8.63 5.60 -11.16
N PRO A 62 -8.78 4.79 -10.09
CA PRO A 62 -7.86 4.82 -8.93
C PRO A 62 -6.39 4.59 -9.31
N GLY A 63 -6.10 3.71 -10.27
CA GLY A 63 -4.75 3.44 -10.78
C GLY A 63 -4.13 4.67 -11.42
N THR A 64 -4.85 5.34 -12.32
CA THR A 64 -4.42 6.56 -13.00
C THR A 64 -4.16 7.68 -11.98
N LYS A 65 -5.09 7.90 -11.04
CA LYS A 65 -4.94 8.93 -9.99
C LYS A 65 -3.71 8.67 -9.11
N ARG A 66 -3.41 7.41 -8.80
CA ARG A 66 -2.23 7.02 -8.04
C ARG A 66 -0.94 7.31 -8.82
N ALA A 67 -0.91 6.95 -10.10
CA ALA A 67 0.23 7.22 -10.98
C ALA A 67 0.49 8.73 -11.11
N LEU A 68 -0.57 9.52 -11.26
CA LEU A 68 -0.48 10.99 -11.27
C LEU A 68 0.09 11.54 -9.97
N ARG A 69 -0.39 11.10 -8.79
CA ARG A 69 0.17 11.56 -7.51
C ARG A 69 1.65 11.22 -7.36
N LYS A 70 2.08 10.02 -7.78
CA LYS A 70 3.50 9.66 -7.79
C LYS A 70 4.30 10.55 -8.74
N PHE A 71 3.78 10.79 -9.93
CA PHE A 71 4.40 11.70 -10.90
C PHE A 71 4.53 13.12 -10.33
N GLN A 72 3.47 13.67 -9.77
CA GLN A 72 3.45 14.98 -9.15
C GLN A 72 4.46 15.08 -8.01
N ALA A 73 4.53 14.10 -7.13
CA ALA A 73 5.48 14.05 -6.01
C ALA A 73 6.94 14.09 -6.49
N ILE A 74 7.29 13.27 -7.49
CA ILE A 74 8.65 13.18 -8.03
C ILE A 74 9.06 14.48 -8.71
N ASN A 75 8.10 15.20 -9.31
CA ASN A 75 8.34 16.46 -10.00
C ASN A 75 8.18 17.71 -9.12
N GLY A 76 7.88 17.56 -7.83
CA GLY A 76 7.67 18.70 -6.92
C GLY A 76 6.40 19.49 -7.21
N LEU A 77 5.42 18.90 -7.89
CA LEU A 77 4.15 19.52 -8.23
C LEU A 77 3.13 19.36 -7.09
N THR A 78 2.00 20.05 -7.19
CA THR A 78 0.88 19.88 -6.27
C THR A 78 0.32 18.44 -6.35
N ILE A 79 0.39 17.69 -5.24
CA ILE A 79 0.01 16.25 -5.19
C ILE A 79 -1.50 16.12 -5.00
N ASN A 80 -2.26 16.15 -6.08
CA ASN A 80 -3.73 16.08 -6.07
C ASN A 80 -4.31 14.91 -6.88
N GLY A 81 -3.47 14.22 -7.67
CA GLY A 81 -3.89 13.11 -8.53
C GLY A 81 -4.80 13.52 -9.69
N LYS A 82 -4.80 14.81 -10.04
CA LYS A 82 -5.55 15.35 -11.17
C LYS A 82 -4.61 15.68 -12.33
N LEU A 83 -5.16 15.68 -13.51
CA LEU A 83 -4.48 16.11 -14.73
C LEU A 83 -4.73 17.62 -14.90
N ASP A 84 -4.12 18.43 -14.04
CA ASP A 84 -4.17 19.89 -14.10
C ASP A 84 -3.12 20.46 -15.06
N ASP A 85 -3.20 21.77 -15.29
CA ASP A 85 -2.33 22.47 -16.26
C ASP A 85 -0.85 22.34 -15.92
N GLU A 86 -0.49 22.36 -14.62
CA GLU A 86 0.88 22.20 -14.15
C GLU A 86 1.40 20.78 -14.44
N THR A 87 0.59 19.77 -14.16
CA THR A 87 0.89 18.38 -14.45
C THR A 87 1.00 18.13 -15.95
N MET A 88 0.09 18.72 -16.73
CA MET A 88 0.11 18.63 -18.21
C MET A 88 1.35 19.31 -18.80
N ALA A 89 1.71 20.48 -18.32
CA ALA A 89 2.89 21.20 -18.78
C ALA A 89 4.17 20.36 -18.53
N LYS A 90 4.27 19.75 -17.35
CA LYS A 90 5.42 18.88 -17.02
C LYS A 90 5.46 17.63 -17.86
N LEU A 91 4.32 16.96 -18.09
CA LEU A 91 4.25 15.79 -18.97
C LEU A 91 4.65 16.11 -20.42
N LYS A 92 4.35 17.31 -20.91
CA LYS A 92 4.72 17.78 -22.25
C LYS A 92 6.18 18.21 -22.37
N SER A 93 6.85 18.46 -21.25
CA SER A 93 8.25 18.93 -21.22
C SER A 93 9.24 17.89 -21.78
N SER A 94 10.47 18.32 -22.08
CA SER A 94 11.54 17.43 -22.57
C SER A 94 12.22 16.62 -21.47
N ASP A 95 12.08 17.04 -20.21
CA ASP A 95 12.76 16.53 -19.03
C ASP A 95 11.82 15.75 -18.09
N VAL A 96 10.93 14.96 -18.64
CA VAL A 96 9.99 14.13 -17.86
C VAL A 96 10.74 13.01 -17.16
N PRO A 97 10.84 13.00 -15.82
CA PRO A 97 11.55 11.95 -15.12
C PRO A 97 10.73 10.65 -15.07
N MET A 98 11.45 9.55 -15.10
CA MET A 98 10.87 8.24 -14.84
C MET A 98 10.41 8.09 -13.39
N ALA A 99 9.43 7.21 -13.18
CA ALA A 99 9.25 6.60 -11.88
C ALA A 99 10.56 5.95 -11.42
N PHE A 100 10.79 5.88 -10.11
CA PHE A 100 11.97 5.20 -9.60
C PHE A 100 12.13 3.84 -10.32
N PRO A 101 13.32 3.53 -10.84
CA PRO A 101 13.54 2.30 -11.56
C PRO A 101 13.12 1.10 -10.70
N ASP A 102 12.59 0.07 -11.35
CA ASP A 102 12.42 -1.20 -10.67
C ASP A 102 13.79 -1.62 -10.10
N PRO A 103 13.84 -2.13 -8.88
CA PRO A 103 15.10 -2.53 -8.27
C PRO A 103 15.82 -3.53 -9.17
N PRO A 104 17.15 -3.48 -9.21
CA PRO A 104 17.92 -4.47 -9.94
C PRO A 104 17.49 -5.88 -9.50
N LYS A 105 17.17 -6.72 -10.44
CA LYS A 105 16.57 -8.04 -10.22
C LYS A 105 17.43 -9.02 -9.40
N LYS A 106 18.64 -8.64 -8.95
CA LYS A 106 19.61 -9.58 -8.38
C LYS A 106 20.12 -9.33 -6.96
N ASP A 107 19.97 -8.19 -6.32
CA ASP A 107 20.58 -7.94 -5.01
C ASP A 107 19.71 -7.20 -3.98
N ALA A 108 18.39 -7.23 -4.12
CA ALA A 108 17.57 -6.89 -2.97
C ALA A 108 17.85 -7.97 -1.91
N ARG A 109 18.72 -7.69 -0.95
CA ARG A 109 18.77 -8.44 0.31
C ARG A 109 17.38 -8.32 0.89
N VAL A 110 16.58 -9.34 0.62
CA VAL A 110 15.26 -9.47 1.24
C VAL A 110 15.55 -9.46 2.73
N THR A 111 15.22 -8.38 3.41
CA THR A 111 15.28 -8.37 4.87
C THR A 111 14.30 -9.43 5.32
N VAL A 112 14.81 -10.57 5.73
CA VAL A 112 13.99 -11.65 6.23
C VAL A 112 13.39 -11.16 7.53
N LEU A 113 12.07 -11.01 7.54
CA LEU A 113 11.34 -10.80 8.77
C LEU A 113 11.42 -12.08 9.56
N LEU A 114 12.02 -12.02 10.74
CA LEU A 114 12.08 -13.14 11.67
C LEU A 114 10.68 -13.42 12.23
N ASP A 115 10.42 -14.65 12.64
CA ASP A 115 9.13 -14.98 13.26
C ASP A 115 8.88 -14.16 14.54
N THR A 116 9.95 -13.88 15.31
CA THR A 116 9.89 -12.97 16.48
C THR A 116 9.46 -11.54 16.12
N ASP A 117 9.88 -11.02 14.96
CA ASP A 117 9.45 -9.70 14.49
C ASP A 117 7.96 -9.70 14.17
N LEU A 118 7.48 -10.79 13.56
CA LEU A 118 6.07 -10.95 13.24
C LEU A 118 5.21 -11.14 14.49
N GLU A 119 5.71 -11.77 15.55
CA GLU A 119 4.99 -11.91 16.82
C GLU A 119 4.73 -10.54 17.48
N ILE A 120 5.73 -9.66 17.46
CA ILE A 120 5.56 -8.30 17.96
C ILE A 120 4.60 -7.52 17.10
N PHE A 121 4.79 -7.61 15.77
CA PHE A 121 3.90 -6.99 14.80
C PHE A 121 2.45 -7.44 15.01
N ASN A 122 2.21 -8.76 15.14
CA ASN A 122 0.90 -9.33 15.38
C ASN A 122 0.29 -8.81 16.68
N THR A 123 1.07 -8.78 17.75
CA THR A 123 0.61 -8.29 19.06
C THR A 123 0.16 -6.84 18.98
N GLU A 124 0.97 -5.97 18.40
CA GLU A 124 0.65 -4.54 18.33
C GLU A 124 -0.51 -4.23 17.39
N VAL A 125 -0.58 -4.88 16.22
CA VAL A 125 -1.73 -4.73 15.33
C VAL A 125 -3.02 -5.25 15.99
N GLY A 126 -2.97 -6.39 16.68
CA GLY A 126 -4.11 -6.90 17.42
C GLY A 126 -4.64 -5.95 18.50
N LYS A 127 -3.75 -5.26 19.22
CA LYS A 127 -4.12 -4.21 20.19
C LYS A 127 -4.82 -3.03 19.52
N ILE A 128 -4.31 -2.58 18.39
CA ILE A 128 -4.88 -1.45 17.63
C ILE A 128 -6.26 -1.79 17.09
N GLU A 129 -6.44 -2.99 16.54
CA GLU A 129 -7.63 -3.38 15.79
C GLU A 129 -8.79 -3.86 16.68
N SER A 130 -8.48 -4.59 17.75
CA SER A 130 -9.50 -5.31 18.52
C SER A 130 -9.29 -5.29 20.04
N SER A 131 -8.39 -4.44 20.54
CA SER A 131 -7.95 -4.53 21.94
C SER A 131 -7.50 -5.95 22.32
N ASP A 132 -6.81 -6.60 21.40
CA ASP A 132 -6.24 -7.94 21.54
C ASP A 132 -7.30 -9.06 21.74
N THR A 133 -8.43 -8.93 21.06
CA THR A 133 -9.54 -9.89 21.14
C THR A 133 -9.66 -10.70 19.85
N TYR A 134 -9.65 -12.03 19.94
CA TYR A 134 -9.70 -12.92 18.78
C TYR A 134 -11.11 -13.19 18.25
N THR A 135 -12.01 -13.62 19.13
CA THR A 135 -13.23 -14.29 18.71
C THR A 135 -14.49 -13.51 19.07
N TYR A 136 -14.59 -13.03 20.29
CA TYR A 136 -15.83 -12.44 20.78
C TYR A 136 -15.59 -11.02 21.34
N TYR A 137 -16.56 -10.15 21.18
CA TYR A 137 -16.55 -8.86 21.82
C TYR A 137 -16.48 -8.96 23.34
N LYS A 138 -15.56 -8.24 23.97
CA LYS A 138 -15.43 -8.18 25.44
C LYS A 138 -16.47 -7.27 26.09
N PHE A 139 -16.95 -6.28 25.31
CA PHE A 139 -17.92 -5.28 25.75
C PHE A 139 -18.93 -5.03 24.62
N ASP A 140 -20.07 -4.42 24.98
CA ASP A 140 -21.01 -3.91 23.98
C ASP A 140 -20.34 -2.78 23.19
N THR A 141 -20.61 -2.73 21.87
CA THR A 141 -20.11 -1.62 21.06
C THR A 141 -20.90 -0.33 21.37
N PRO A 142 -20.25 0.85 21.30
CA PRO A 142 -20.91 2.12 21.63
C PRO A 142 -22.16 2.42 20.80
N ASP A 143 -22.21 1.94 19.55
CA ASP A 143 -23.35 2.04 18.65
C ASP A 143 -24.46 0.99 18.94
N GLY A 144 -24.23 0.11 19.90
CA GLY A 144 -25.15 -0.95 20.30
C GLY A 144 -25.34 -2.08 19.29
N LYS A 145 -24.55 -2.08 18.20
CA LYS A 145 -24.69 -3.02 17.10
C LYS A 145 -24.25 -4.44 17.47
N TYR A 146 -23.15 -4.55 18.22
CA TYR A 146 -22.65 -5.82 18.74
C TYR A 146 -22.63 -5.83 20.25
N LYS A 147 -22.94 -6.98 20.84
CA LYS A 147 -22.98 -7.20 22.28
C LYS A 147 -21.78 -8.00 22.75
N LYS A 148 -21.46 -7.88 24.01
CA LYS A 148 -20.52 -8.78 24.66
C LYS A 148 -20.88 -10.23 24.39
N GLY A 149 -19.93 -10.99 23.85
CA GLY A 149 -20.11 -12.38 23.47
C GLY A 149 -20.51 -12.62 22.02
N ASP A 150 -20.81 -11.57 21.24
CA ASP A 150 -20.99 -11.70 19.78
C ASP A 150 -19.65 -11.99 19.10
N LEU A 151 -19.69 -12.69 17.94
CA LEU A 151 -18.50 -12.89 17.12
C LEU A 151 -17.92 -11.56 16.66
N MET A 152 -16.59 -11.46 16.63
CA MET A 152 -15.83 -10.25 16.29
C MET A 152 -15.94 -9.90 14.79
N TYR A 153 -17.09 -9.37 14.43
CA TYR A 153 -17.36 -8.73 13.16
C TYR A 153 -17.21 -7.21 13.33
N GLY A 154 -16.18 -6.63 12.73
CA GLY A 154 -15.92 -5.20 12.82
C GLY A 154 -16.23 -4.43 11.56
N GLY A 155 -15.98 -3.12 11.61
CA GLY A 155 -16.16 -2.22 10.50
C GLY A 155 -17.61 -1.98 10.10
N ALA A 156 -17.81 -1.18 9.03
CA ALA A 156 -19.13 -0.92 8.47
C ALA A 156 -19.74 -2.22 7.92
N GLY A 157 -20.89 -2.59 8.43
CA GLY A 157 -21.61 -3.78 7.95
C GLY A 157 -21.01 -5.13 8.34
N GLY A 158 -20.04 -5.18 9.29
CA GLY A 158 -19.39 -6.44 9.66
C GLY A 158 -18.45 -6.97 8.55
N SER A 159 -17.72 -6.09 7.89
CA SER A 159 -16.87 -6.40 6.74
C SER A 159 -15.45 -6.83 7.12
N TYR A 160 -15.09 -6.74 8.41
CA TYR A 160 -13.78 -7.10 8.97
C TYR A 160 -13.92 -8.13 10.06
N PHE A 161 -12.92 -9.02 10.22
CA PHE A 161 -13.07 -10.24 10.99
C PHE A 161 -11.92 -10.44 11.98
N GLY A 162 -12.29 -10.80 13.21
CA GLY A 162 -11.38 -11.28 14.24
C GLY A 162 -10.41 -10.24 14.78
N ARG A 163 -9.35 -10.73 15.41
CA ARG A 163 -8.33 -9.94 16.13
C ARG A 163 -7.70 -8.85 15.26
N TYR A 164 -7.39 -9.18 14.02
CA TYR A 164 -6.66 -8.28 13.10
C TYR A 164 -7.58 -7.48 12.18
N GLN A 165 -8.89 -7.58 12.36
CA GLN A 165 -9.89 -6.94 11.52
C GLN A 165 -9.58 -7.11 10.01
N MET A 166 -9.28 -8.35 9.60
CA MET A 166 -9.00 -8.66 8.20
C MET A 166 -10.27 -8.62 7.37
N GLY A 167 -10.26 -7.81 6.31
CA GLY A 167 -11.34 -7.80 5.32
C GLY A 167 -11.26 -8.97 4.34
N THR A 168 -12.34 -9.22 3.59
CA THR A 168 -12.42 -10.32 2.60
C THR A 168 -11.33 -10.24 1.52
N ALA A 169 -10.87 -9.03 1.16
CA ALA A 169 -9.77 -8.85 0.22
C ALA A 169 -8.42 -9.26 0.82
N ALA A 170 -8.13 -8.89 2.07
CA ALA A 170 -6.93 -9.31 2.77
C ALA A 170 -6.88 -10.84 2.96
N LEU A 171 -8.02 -11.45 3.29
CA LEU A 171 -8.17 -12.92 3.37
C LEU A 171 -8.03 -13.61 2.00
N GLN A 172 -8.37 -12.93 0.90
CA GLN A 172 -8.08 -13.42 -0.44
C GLN A 172 -6.58 -13.32 -0.74
N ASP A 173 -5.96 -12.24 -0.33
CA ASP A 173 -4.52 -12.03 -0.50
C ASP A 173 -3.68 -13.02 0.31
N SER A 174 -4.13 -13.45 1.48
CA SER A 174 -3.49 -14.52 2.27
C SER A 174 -3.70 -15.92 1.69
N GLY A 175 -4.71 -16.09 0.82
CA GLY A 175 -5.09 -17.37 0.20
C GLY A 175 -6.24 -18.09 0.90
N TYR A 176 -6.73 -17.60 2.02
CA TYR A 176 -7.84 -18.22 2.75
C TYR A 176 -9.18 -18.07 2.03
N ASN A 177 -9.49 -16.85 1.56
CA ASN A 177 -10.72 -16.57 0.82
C ASN A 177 -10.51 -16.83 -0.68
N THR A 178 -11.13 -17.85 -1.23
CA THR A 178 -11.07 -18.20 -2.66
C THR A 178 -12.24 -17.66 -3.49
N ALA A 179 -13.21 -17.00 -2.86
CA ALA A 179 -14.39 -16.48 -3.53
C ALA A 179 -14.04 -15.43 -4.60
N ARG A 180 -14.79 -15.43 -5.70
CA ARG A 180 -14.70 -14.47 -6.79
C ARG A 180 -16.08 -13.85 -7.06
N PRO A 181 -16.26 -12.55 -6.93
CA PRO A 181 -15.34 -11.60 -6.29
C PRO A 181 -15.18 -11.86 -4.77
N HIS A 182 -14.11 -11.29 -4.17
CA HIS A 182 -13.72 -11.59 -2.77
C HIS A 182 -14.83 -11.36 -1.74
N TYR A 183 -15.72 -10.39 -1.96
CA TYR A 183 -16.82 -10.07 -1.04
C TYR A 183 -17.92 -11.15 -0.98
N ASN A 184 -17.92 -12.11 -1.91
CA ASN A 184 -18.82 -13.27 -1.87
C ASN A 184 -18.36 -14.38 -0.91
N MET A 185 -17.36 -14.13 -0.05
CA MET A 185 -16.94 -15.08 0.97
C MET A 185 -18.13 -15.53 1.82
N PRO A 186 -18.40 -16.86 1.92
CA PRO A 186 -19.56 -17.36 2.66
C PRO A 186 -19.53 -17.00 4.15
N LYS A 187 -20.71 -16.75 4.75
CA LYS A 187 -20.81 -16.44 6.18
C LYS A 187 -20.20 -17.55 7.05
N ALA A 188 -20.46 -18.82 6.72
CA ALA A 188 -19.89 -19.95 7.45
C ALA A 188 -18.36 -19.95 7.47
N GLN A 189 -17.72 -19.55 6.35
CA GLN A 189 -16.27 -19.42 6.26
C GLN A 189 -15.76 -18.24 7.10
N LYS A 190 -16.49 -17.12 7.14
CA LYS A 190 -16.17 -15.98 8.00
C LYS A 190 -16.26 -16.35 9.48
N ASP A 191 -17.34 -17.01 9.86
CA ASP A 191 -17.55 -17.48 11.24
C ASP A 191 -16.45 -18.47 11.67
N ALA A 192 -16.08 -19.41 10.79
CA ALA A 192 -15.00 -20.37 11.05
C ALA A 192 -13.66 -19.65 11.27
N PHE A 193 -13.34 -18.65 10.43
CA PHE A 193 -12.14 -17.84 10.59
C PHE A 193 -12.11 -17.11 11.95
N ILE A 194 -13.22 -16.46 12.34
CA ILE A 194 -13.28 -15.71 13.62
C ILE A 194 -13.15 -16.65 14.82
N LYS A 195 -13.64 -17.87 14.73
CA LYS A 195 -13.61 -18.85 15.84
C LYS A 195 -12.27 -19.55 16.02
N ASP A 196 -11.35 -19.38 15.09
CA ASP A 196 -10.06 -20.07 15.09
C ASP A 196 -8.91 -19.05 15.24
N PRO A 197 -8.39 -18.81 16.48
CA PRO A 197 -7.28 -17.90 16.73
C PRO A 197 -6.00 -18.27 15.97
N ASP A 198 -5.67 -19.56 15.89
CA ASP A 198 -4.45 -20.02 15.22
C ASP A 198 -4.53 -19.76 13.71
N LEU A 199 -5.69 -19.95 13.12
CA LEU A 199 -5.96 -19.64 11.73
C LEU A 199 -5.86 -18.12 11.48
N GLN A 200 -6.38 -17.28 12.38
CA GLN A 200 -6.25 -15.82 12.28
C GLN A 200 -4.78 -15.41 12.27
N ASP A 201 -3.98 -15.93 13.19
CA ASP A 201 -2.55 -15.63 13.28
C ASP A 201 -1.80 -16.11 12.02
N ALA A 202 -2.10 -17.30 11.53
CA ALA A 202 -1.48 -17.87 10.34
C ALA A 202 -1.79 -17.05 9.07
N GLU A 203 -3.05 -16.68 8.86
CA GLU A 203 -3.46 -15.92 7.69
C GLU A 203 -2.96 -14.46 7.75
N PHE A 204 -2.94 -13.87 8.93
CA PHE A 204 -2.35 -12.55 9.13
C PHE A 204 -0.84 -12.55 8.81
N LYS A 205 -0.09 -13.55 9.29
CA LYS A 205 1.33 -13.74 8.93
C LYS A 205 1.54 -13.85 7.41
N LYS A 206 0.71 -14.64 6.71
CA LYS A 206 0.79 -14.77 5.24
C LYS A 206 0.53 -13.44 4.54
N TYR A 207 -0.50 -12.72 4.96
CA TYR A 207 -0.84 -11.41 4.42
C TYR A 207 0.31 -10.40 4.62
N THR A 208 0.87 -10.35 5.83
CA THR A 208 2.00 -9.47 6.15
C THR A 208 3.24 -9.82 5.32
N LYS A 209 3.57 -11.12 5.18
CA LYS A 209 4.67 -11.58 4.31
C LYS A 209 4.45 -11.17 2.85
N LYS A 210 3.23 -11.27 2.34
CA LYS A 210 2.88 -10.83 0.98
C LYS A 210 3.09 -9.33 0.79
N ASN A 211 2.65 -8.52 1.75
CA ASN A 211 2.87 -7.06 1.75
C ASN A 211 4.37 -6.73 1.79
N HIS A 212 5.14 -7.43 2.62
CA HIS A 212 6.60 -7.28 2.69
C HIS A 212 7.28 -7.58 1.34
N ILE A 213 6.92 -8.68 0.71
CA ILE A 213 7.45 -9.06 -0.62
C ILE A 213 7.09 -8.00 -1.66
N HIS A 214 5.84 -7.54 -1.67
CA HIS A 214 5.40 -6.49 -2.59
C HIS A 214 6.21 -5.21 -2.42
N LEU A 215 6.34 -4.72 -1.19
CA LEU A 215 7.06 -3.48 -0.88
C LEU A 215 8.57 -3.62 -1.16
N THR A 216 9.17 -4.77 -0.83
CA THR A 216 10.58 -5.05 -1.14
C THR A 216 10.83 -5.02 -2.65
N LYS A 217 9.90 -5.58 -3.44
CA LYS A 217 10.01 -5.61 -4.90
C LYS A 217 9.82 -4.23 -5.53
N ASN A 218 8.90 -3.43 -5.02
CA ASN A 218 8.39 -2.26 -5.73
C ASN A 218 8.86 -0.91 -5.14
N SER A 219 9.46 -0.89 -3.94
CA SER A 219 9.87 0.35 -3.28
C SER A 219 11.32 0.31 -2.81
N GLN A 220 12.15 1.16 -3.40
CA GLN A 220 13.52 1.33 -2.91
C GLN A 220 13.53 1.99 -1.54
N ALA A 221 12.67 3.00 -1.33
CA ALA A 221 12.56 3.65 -0.04
C ALA A 221 12.31 2.62 1.08
N TYR A 222 11.44 1.63 0.83
CA TYR A 222 11.20 0.53 1.77
C TYR A 222 12.44 -0.36 1.97
N ARG A 223 13.18 -0.68 0.91
CA ARG A 223 14.41 -1.49 1.03
C ARG A 223 15.47 -0.84 1.90
N ASP A 224 15.62 0.47 1.77
CA ASP A 224 16.63 1.27 2.48
C ASP A 224 16.26 1.55 3.95
N MET A 225 15.06 1.20 4.39
CA MET A 225 14.58 1.39 5.76
C MET A 225 15.22 0.43 6.76
N THR A 226 15.31 0.88 8.01
CA THR A 226 15.58 0.01 9.15
C THR A 226 14.45 -1.01 9.35
N LYS A 227 14.67 -2.01 10.19
CA LYS A 227 13.67 -3.02 10.51
C LYS A 227 12.42 -2.40 11.13
N GLU A 228 12.61 -1.49 12.06
CA GLU A 228 11.55 -0.77 12.77
C GLU A 228 10.69 0.06 11.81
N GLU A 229 11.33 0.76 10.89
CA GLU A 229 10.65 1.53 9.87
C GLU A 229 9.85 0.62 8.92
N LYS A 230 10.43 -0.51 8.50
CA LYS A 230 9.74 -1.51 7.66
C LYS A 230 8.49 -2.05 8.32
N LEU A 231 8.55 -2.35 9.62
CA LEU A 231 7.39 -2.84 10.37
C LEU A 231 6.31 -1.77 10.51
N GLY A 232 6.70 -0.51 10.72
CA GLY A 232 5.77 0.61 10.68
C GLY A 232 5.04 0.72 9.34
N ILE A 233 5.77 0.57 8.23
CA ILE A 233 5.18 0.59 6.87
C ILE A 233 4.33 -0.65 6.60
N LEU A 234 4.65 -1.80 7.16
CA LEU A 234 3.78 -2.98 7.09
C LEU A 234 2.46 -2.77 7.84
N GLY A 235 2.48 -2.06 8.97
CA GLY A 235 1.26 -1.62 9.66
C GLY A 235 0.42 -0.68 8.79
N TYR A 236 1.06 0.27 8.14
CA TYR A 236 0.39 1.10 7.13
C TYR A 236 -0.25 0.24 6.02
N ALA A 237 0.51 -0.73 5.50
CA ALA A 237 0.04 -1.64 4.44
C ALA A 237 -1.09 -2.55 4.92
N HIS A 238 -1.13 -2.92 6.20
CA HIS A 238 -2.26 -3.64 6.80
C HIS A 238 -3.56 -2.83 6.68
N ASN A 239 -3.52 -1.56 7.05
CA ASN A 239 -4.69 -0.68 7.05
C ASN A 239 -5.09 -0.22 5.62
N GLN A 240 -4.13 0.17 4.78
CA GLN A 240 -4.36 0.82 3.49
C GLN A 240 -4.03 -0.06 2.26
N GLY A 241 -3.39 -1.21 2.48
CA GLY A 241 -2.86 -2.08 1.42
C GLY A 241 -1.44 -1.70 0.98
N ALA A 242 -0.68 -2.68 0.48
CA ALA A 242 0.72 -2.51 0.11
C ALA A 242 0.95 -1.47 -0.99
N THR A 243 0.03 -1.35 -1.94
CA THR A 243 0.12 -0.35 -3.02
C THR A 243 -0.05 1.08 -2.50
N ALA A 244 -0.93 1.29 -1.51
CA ALA A 244 -1.08 2.60 -0.88
C ALA A 244 0.13 2.94 0.00
N ALA A 245 0.73 1.95 0.66
CA ALA A 245 1.98 2.12 1.39
C ALA A 245 3.14 2.51 0.45
N GLU A 246 3.24 1.88 -0.73
CA GLU A 246 4.20 2.26 -1.76
C GLU A 246 4.00 3.72 -2.21
N GLU A 247 2.76 4.15 -2.43
CA GLU A 247 2.43 5.53 -2.76
C GLU A 247 2.80 6.51 -1.63
N TYR A 248 2.48 6.16 -0.39
CA TYR A 248 2.85 6.96 0.78
C TYR A 248 4.36 7.17 0.88
N LEU A 249 5.16 6.13 0.62
CA LEU A 249 6.62 6.22 0.66
C LEU A 249 7.20 7.18 -0.39
N VAL A 250 6.51 7.37 -1.50
CA VAL A 250 6.94 8.29 -2.57
C VAL A 250 6.41 9.70 -2.32
N THR A 251 5.15 9.82 -1.91
CA THR A 251 4.45 11.11 -1.89
C THR A 251 4.44 11.78 -0.52
N GLY A 252 4.65 11.03 0.56
CA GLY A 252 4.43 11.49 1.93
C GLY A 252 2.96 11.76 2.28
N VAL A 253 2.04 11.52 1.34
CA VAL A 253 0.60 11.76 1.54
C VAL A 253 -0.06 10.52 2.13
N SER A 254 -0.50 10.63 3.39
CA SER A 254 -1.18 9.52 4.07
C SER A 254 -2.62 9.37 3.60
N GLY A 255 -2.97 8.16 3.19
CA GLY A 255 -4.37 7.74 3.03
C GLY A 255 -5.07 7.57 4.38
N SER A 256 -6.38 7.48 4.33
CA SER A 256 -7.23 7.08 5.46
C SER A 256 -8.22 6.01 5.02
N ASP A 257 -8.63 5.16 5.97
CA ASP A 257 -9.69 4.19 5.73
C ASP A 257 -11.09 4.86 5.73
N ALA A 258 -12.13 4.05 5.56
CA ALA A 258 -13.52 4.53 5.55
C ALA A 258 -13.97 5.19 6.86
N PHE A 259 -13.24 5.00 7.96
CA PHE A 259 -13.48 5.59 9.27
C PHE A 259 -12.59 6.80 9.56
N GLY A 260 -11.78 7.23 8.57
CA GLY A 260 -10.83 8.33 8.73
C GLY A 260 -9.55 7.97 9.49
N THR A 261 -9.32 6.68 9.79
CA THR A 261 -8.07 6.23 10.42
C THR A 261 -6.93 6.34 9.42
N LYS A 262 -5.94 7.16 9.76
CA LYS A 262 -4.73 7.32 8.93
C LYS A 262 -3.82 6.09 9.07
N GLY A 263 -3.25 5.63 7.98
CA GLY A 263 -2.26 4.54 8.00
C GLY A 263 -1.05 4.83 8.88
N THR A 264 -0.70 6.11 9.06
CA THR A 264 0.38 6.55 9.96
C THR A 264 0.15 6.23 11.44
N LYS A 265 -1.09 6.03 11.89
CA LYS A 265 -1.38 5.55 13.26
C LYS A 265 -0.67 4.22 13.56
N TYR A 266 -0.68 3.31 12.59
CA TYR A 266 -0.02 2.01 12.71
C TYR A 266 1.50 2.16 12.66
N THR A 267 2.00 3.03 11.81
CA THR A 267 3.44 3.32 11.70
C THR A 267 4.03 3.76 13.03
N ASP A 268 3.37 4.70 13.70
CA ASP A 268 3.85 5.28 14.95
C ASP A 268 3.78 4.27 16.12
N ALA A 269 2.67 3.54 16.23
CA ALA A 269 2.49 2.53 17.29
C ALA A 269 3.54 1.41 17.19
N LEU A 270 3.80 0.91 15.99
CA LEU A 270 4.78 -0.15 15.78
C LEU A 270 6.23 0.29 15.99
N ARG A 271 6.57 1.53 15.63
CA ARG A 271 7.90 2.09 15.92
C ARG A 271 8.17 2.18 17.41
N VAL A 272 7.17 2.60 18.19
CA VAL A 272 7.29 2.67 19.66
C VAL A 272 7.46 1.29 20.26
N ALA A 273 6.63 0.33 19.90
CA ALA A 273 6.69 -1.05 20.39
C ALA A 273 8.05 -1.71 20.13
N PHE A 274 8.59 -1.52 18.93
CA PHE A 274 9.92 -2.03 18.59
C PHE A 274 11.05 -1.37 19.38
N ALA A 275 11.02 -0.06 19.54
CA ALA A 275 12.02 0.66 20.31
C ALA A 275 12.06 0.19 21.78
N GLU A 276 10.91 -0.11 22.37
CA GLU A 276 10.80 -0.66 23.72
C GLU A 276 11.40 -2.07 23.83
N GLN A 277 11.17 -2.90 22.83
CA GLN A 277 11.69 -4.27 22.84
C GLN A 277 13.21 -4.30 22.72
N VAL A 278 13.80 -3.50 21.83
CA VAL A 278 15.27 -3.39 21.69
C VAL A 278 15.87 -2.95 23.03
N ARG A 279 15.25 -2.01 23.73
CA ARG A 279 15.68 -1.58 25.08
C ARG A 279 15.60 -2.70 26.12
N THR A 280 14.56 -3.53 26.05
CA THR A 280 14.37 -4.63 27.00
C THR A 280 15.39 -5.75 26.78
N GLN A 281 15.67 -6.08 25.54
CA GLN A 281 16.69 -7.08 25.18
C GLN A 281 18.11 -6.62 25.55
N SER A 282 18.41 -5.32 25.39
CA SER A 282 19.71 -4.75 25.76
C SER A 282 19.94 -4.70 27.28
N LYS A 283 18.89 -4.77 28.10
CA LYS A 283 19.00 -4.83 29.56
C LYS A 283 19.10 -6.25 30.11
N ALA A 284 18.79 -7.25 29.30
CA ALA A 284 18.83 -8.66 29.67
C ALA A 284 20.18 -9.35 29.31
N GLN A 285 21.06 -8.63 28.63
CA GLN A 285 22.46 -8.99 28.37
C GLN A 285 23.40 -8.25 29.34
#